data_f1269776df4f3a8acded6ce1c69a8346
#
_entry.id   f1269776df4f3a8acded6ce1c69a8346
#
_cell.length_a   1.000
_cell.length_b   1.000
_cell.length_c   1.000
_cell.angle_alpha   90.00
_cell.angle_beta   90.00
_cell.angle_gamma   90.00
#
_symmetry.space_group_name_H-M   'P 1'
#
loop_
_entity.id
_entity.type
_entity.pdbx_description
1 polymer ?
#
loop_
_entity_poly.entity_id
_entity_poly.type
_entity_poly.pdbx_seq_one_letter_code
_entity_poly.pdbx_strand_id
1 'polypeptide(L)'
;VYLCRDGKPVSFRFEGQDYVITISKVSLYPQGYAAALTQGSLLDEPSVIVADIGGWTVDLMRLDNRIPNAATCRSLELGMIRCLDEISEQIRRGLGLSMTAAQIESVLRGDASHVNEDAKKIIYQEAERYTKRLLSAIAESGLDVRAMPAVFLGGGATLLKHHASAADGLCRPIILDDVCLNAKGYERLTERMSQKHEQ
;
A
#
# COMPACT_ATOMS: atom_id res chain seq x y z
N VAL A 1 4.33 -9.30 -19.80
CA VAL A 1 3.94 -8.89 -21.15
C VAL A 1 4.88 -9.49 -22.19
N TYR A 2 6.20 -9.47 -21.96
CA TYR A 2 7.18 -10.03 -22.91
C TYR A 2 7.01 -11.56 -23.11
N LEU A 3 6.70 -12.28 -22.02
CA LEU A 3 6.50 -13.73 -22.04
C LEU A 3 5.19 -14.17 -22.71
N CYS A 4 4.22 -13.26 -22.85
CA CYS A 4 2.90 -13.57 -23.44
C CYS A 4 2.85 -13.35 -24.95
N ARG A 5 3.87 -12.76 -25.54
CA ARG A 5 3.81 -12.21 -26.91
C ARG A 5 3.44 -13.22 -27.99
N ASP A 6 3.72 -14.50 -27.75
CA ASP A 6 3.46 -15.55 -28.74
C ASP A 6 2.80 -16.82 -28.16
N GLY A 7 2.34 -16.79 -26.90
CA GLY A 7 1.79 -17.97 -26.24
C GLY A 7 2.78 -19.14 -26.12
N LYS A 8 4.08 -18.87 -26.24
CA LYS A 8 5.11 -19.91 -26.18
C LYS A 8 5.35 -20.36 -24.74
N PRO A 9 5.55 -21.66 -24.51
CA PRO A 9 5.90 -22.18 -23.20
C PRO A 9 7.28 -21.68 -22.78
N VAL A 10 7.41 -21.34 -21.49
CA VAL A 10 8.68 -20.99 -20.83
C VAL A 10 9.06 -22.11 -19.89
N SER A 11 10.22 -22.72 -20.13
CA SER A 11 10.78 -23.78 -19.28
C SER A 11 11.83 -23.17 -18.35
N PHE A 12 11.77 -23.52 -17.07
CA PHE A 12 12.76 -23.12 -16.07
C PHE A 12 12.88 -24.19 -14.99
N ARG A 13 13.98 -24.14 -14.24
CA ARG A 13 14.22 -25.03 -13.12
C ARG A 13 14.19 -24.22 -11.82
N PHE A 14 13.40 -24.70 -10.86
CA PHE A 14 13.30 -24.10 -9.54
C PHE A 14 13.37 -25.19 -8.46
N GLU A 15 14.21 -25.03 -7.47
CA GLU A 15 14.47 -26.00 -6.39
C GLU A 15 14.73 -27.43 -6.88
N GLY A 16 15.45 -27.54 -8.01
CA GLY A 16 15.81 -28.85 -8.59
C GLY A 16 14.71 -29.51 -9.44
N GLN A 17 13.50 -28.93 -9.50
CA GLN A 17 12.37 -29.39 -10.31
C GLN A 17 12.23 -28.58 -11.58
N ASP A 18 11.92 -29.24 -12.70
CA ASP A 18 11.68 -28.59 -13.99
C ASP A 18 10.21 -28.20 -14.12
N TYR A 19 9.98 -26.95 -14.54
CA TYR A 19 8.65 -26.38 -14.78
C TYR A 19 8.52 -25.91 -16.22
N VAL A 20 7.30 -26.05 -16.73
CA VAL A 20 6.91 -25.47 -18.02
C VAL A 20 5.64 -24.66 -17.79
N ILE A 21 5.68 -23.36 -18.08
CA ILE A 21 4.52 -22.47 -17.96
C ILE A 21 4.16 -21.88 -19.33
N THR A 22 2.87 -21.68 -19.55
CA THR A 22 2.36 -20.95 -20.70
C THR A 22 1.46 -19.84 -20.21
N ILE A 23 1.74 -18.59 -20.63
CA ILE A 23 0.90 -17.44 -20.30
C ILE A 23 -0.13 -17.26 -21.41
N SER A 24 -1.36 -17.66 -21.17
CA SER A 24 -2.44 -17.63 -22.15
C SER A 24 -3.11 -16.25 -22.27
N LYS A 25 -3.14 -15.48 -21.17
CA LYS A 25 -3.81 -14.17 -21.12
C LYS A 25 -3.18 -13.28 -20.05
N VAL A 26 -3.18 -11.97 -20.30
CA VAL A 26 -2.82 -10.93 -19.31
C VAL A 26 -3.97 -9.94 -19.18
N SER A 27 -4.36 -9.65 -17.94
CA SER A 27 -5.31 -8.60 -17.62
C SER A 27 -4.61 -7.54 -16.76
N LEU A 28 -4.85 -6.27 -17.05
CA LEU A 28 -4.23 -5.14 -16.34
C LEU A 28 -5.29 -4.48 -15.45
N TYR A 29 -4.89 -4.21 -14.22
CA TYR A 29 -5.71 -3.50 -13.25
C TYR A 29 -4.87 -2.43 -12.56
N PRO A 30 -5.49 -1.31 -12.10
CA PRO A 30 -4.79 -0.36 -11.26
C PRO A 30 -4.28 -1.03 -9.98
N GLN A 31 -3.12 -0.60 -9.50
CA GLN A 31 -2.56 -1.08 -8.24
C GLN A 31 -3.52 -0.75 -7.08
N GLY A 32 -3.66 -1.67 -6.13
CA GLY A 32 -4.60 -1.52 -5.01
C GLY A 32 -6.06 -1.89 -5.35
N TYR A 33 -6.48 -1.87 -6.62
CA TYR A 33 -7.86 -2.22 -6.99
C TYR A 33 -8.23 -3.65 -6.60
N ALA A 34 -7.39 -4.61 -6.95
CA ALA A 34 -7.61 -6.00 -6.64
C ALA A 34 -7.69 -6.26 -5.12
N ALA A 35 -6.81 -5.61 -4.36
CA ALA A 35 -6.82 -5.67 -2.91
C ALA A 35 -8.11 -5.07 -2.31
N ALA A 36 -8.54 -3.90 -2.79
CA ALA A 36 -9.76 -3.26 -2.33
C ALA A 36 -11.00 -4.15 -2.56
N LEU A 37 -11.07 -4.88 -3.67
CA LEU A 37 -12.16 -5.80 -3.96
C LEU A 37 -12.28 -6.98 -2.98
N THR A 38 -11.27 -7.23 -2.16
CA THR A 38 -11.36 -8.24 -1.09
C THR A 38 -12.23 -7.77 0.08
N GLN A 39 -12.53 -6.47 0.18
CA GLN A 39 -13.24 -5.82 1.28
C GLN A 39 -14.70 -5.55 0.91
N GLY A 40 -15.54 -6.59 0.95
CA GLY A 40 -16.91 -6.54 0.46
C GLY A 40 -17.78 -5.41 1.02
N SER A 41 -17.74 -5.16 2.34
CA SER A 41 -18.60 -4.17 3.02
C SER A 41 -18.28 -2.70 2.67
N LEU A 42 -17.05 -2.39 2.28
CA LEU A 42 -16.66 -1.06 1.84
C LEU A 42 -17.12 -0.73 0.42
N LEU A 43 -17.26 -1.76 -0.37
CA LEU A 43 -17.62 -1.62 -1.77
C LEU A 43 -19.14 -1.32 -1.96
N ASP A 44 -19.90 -1.29 -0.87
CA ASP A 44 -21.31 -0.87 -0.90
C ASP A 44 -21.44 0.67 -0.86
N GLU A 45 -20.37 1.37 -0.55
CA GLU A 45 -20.33 2.83 -0.64
C GLU A 45 -20.27 3.29 -2.10
N PRO A 46 -20.99 4.39 -2.46
CA PRO A 46 -21.01 4.91 -3.83
C PRO A 46 -19.64 5.31 -4.35
N SER A 47 -18.78 5.83 -3.45
CA SER A 47 -17.41 6.23 -3.75
C SER A 47 -16.49 5.90 -2.60
N VAL A 48 -15.33 5.30 -2.91
CA VAL A 48 -14.30 4.92 -1.94
C VAL A 48 -12.92 5.31 -2.48
N ILE A 49 -12.11 5.93 -1.63
CA ILE A 49 -10.71 6.20 -1.94
C ILE A 49 -9.89 4.94 -1.62
N VAL A 50 -8.99 4.58 -2.52
CA VAL A 50 -8.00 3.53 -2.31
C VAL A 50 -6.62 4.17 -2.36
N ALA A 51 -5.83 3.96 -1.31
CA ALA A 51 -4.45 4.43 -1.19
C ALA A 51 -3.53 3.24 -0.90
N ASP A 52 -2.72 2.85 -1.88
CA ASP A 52 -1.71 1.80 -1.74
C ASP A 52 -0.37 2.44 -1.39
N ILE A 53 0.06 2.29 -0.13
CA ILE A 53 1.27 2.89 0.42
C ILE A 53 2.43 1.90 0.24
N GLY A 54 3.11 2.03 -0.89
CA GLY A 54 4.26 1.22 -1.25
C GLY A 54 5.59 1.72 -0.65
N GLY A 55 6.69 1.09 -1.09
CA GLY A 55 8.03 1.51 -0.69
C GLY A 55 8.44 2.86 -1.29
N TRP A 56 8.22 3.08 -2.57
CA TRP A 56 8.60 4.30 -3.29
C TRP A 56 7.45 5.26 -3.50
N THR A 57 6.27 4.75 -3.82
CA THR A 57 5.09 5.53 -4.19
C THR A 57 3.92 5.25 -3.28
N VAL A 58 2.99 6.18 -3.27
CA VAL A 58 1.62 5.99 -2.82
C VAL A 58 0.72 6.11 -4.03
N ASP A 59 0.07 5.03 -4.40
CA ASP A 59 -0.80 4.96 -5.55
C ASP A 59 -2.24 5.15 -5.10
N LEU A 60 -2.89 6.15 -5.69
CA LEU A 60 -4.22 6.61 -5.33
C LEU A 60 -5.21 6.37 -6.44
N MET A 61 -6.43 5.99 -6.07
CA MET A 61 -7.57 6.00 -6.98
C MET A 61 -8.86 6.18 -6.19
N ARG A 62 -9.92 6.59 -6.88
CA ARG A 62 -11.29 6.48 -6.40
C ARG A 62 -12.01 5.37 -7.13
N LEU A 63 -12.75 4.58 -6.40
CA LEU A 63 -13.73 3.64 -6.94
C LEU A 63 -15.09 4.31 -6.90
N ASP A 64 -15.78 4.39 -8.03
CA ASP A 64 -17.16 4.84 -8.14
C ASP A 64 -18.03 3.62 -8.47
N ASN A 65 -18.92 3.24 -7.58
CA ASN A 65 -19.72 2.00 -7.70
C ASN A 65 -18.85 0.76 -8.03
N ARG A 66 -17.76 0.59 -7.31
CA ARG A 66 -16.77 -0.51 -7.45
C ARG A 66 -15.91 -0.44 -8.73
N ILE A 67 -16.04 0.59 -9.54
CA ILE A 67 -15.30 0.75 -10.81
C ILE A 67 -14.19 1.80 -10.60
N PRO A 68 -12.93 1.49 -10.98
CA PRO A 68 -11.85 2.45 -10.91
C PRO A 68 -12.13 3.68 -11.79
N ASN A 69 -12.07 4.87 -11.20
CA ASN A 69 -12.16 6.11 -11.93
C ASN A 69 -10.75 6.55 -12.38
N ALA A 70 -10.44 6.29 -13.64
CA ALA A 70 -9.12 6.56 -14.22
C ALA A 70 -8.69 8.03 -14.09
N ALA A 71 -9.63 8.98 -14.11
CA ALA A 71 -9.33 10.40 -13.96
C ALA A 71 -8.77 10.75 -12.56
N THR A 72 -8.97 9.90 -11.56
CA THR A 72 -8.51 10.09 -10.18
C THR A 72 -7.22 9.34 -9.85
N CYS A 73 -6.73 8.49 -10.77
CA CYS A 73 -5.50 7.74 -10.53
C CYS A 73 -4.30 8.69 -10.46
N ARG A 74 -3.55 8.61 -9.37
CA ARG A 74 -2.35 9.41 -9.09
C ARG A 74 -1.31 8.52 -8.44
N SER A 75 -0.04 8.85 -8.64
CA SER A 75 1.09 8.27 -7.93
C SER A 75 1.88 9.38 -7.28
N LEU A 76 2.04 9.32 -5.95
CA LEU A 76 2.79 10.29 -5.16
C LEU A 76 4.12 9.68 -4.77
N GLU A 77 5.21 10.43 -4.89
CA GLU A 77 6.55 10.02 -4.45
C GLU A 77 6.70 10.17 -2.91
N LEU A 78 5.79 9.56 -2.19
CA LEU A 78 5.69 9.57 -0.73
C LEU A 78 5.61 8.14 -0.17
N GLY A 79 6.43 7.22 -0.70
CA GLY A 79 6.50 5.85 -0.17
C GLY A 79 7.30 5.75 1.13
N MET A 80 7.22 4.58 1.77
CA MET A 80 7.82 4.31 3.08
C MET A 80 9.33 4.51 3.15
N ILE A 81 10.06 4.27 2.06
CA ILE A 81 11.51 4.46 2.02
C ILE A 81 11.86 5.90 2.35
N ARG A 82 11.12 6.86 1.78
CA ARG A 82 11.34 8.28 2.08
C ARG A 82 11.08 8.63 3.54
N CYS A 83 10.05 8.04 4.15
CA CYS A 83 9.78 8.19 5.59
C CYS A 83 10.96 7.68 6.44
N LEU A 84 11.45 6.49 6.13
CA LEU A 84 12.55 5.86 6.86
C LEU A 84 13.86 6.64 6.71
N ASP A 85 14.16 7.15 5.53
CA ASP A 85 15.33 7.97 5.26
C ASP A 85 15.28 9.29 6.05
N GLU A 86 14.13 9.97 6.06
CA GLU A 86 13.94 11.20 6.83
C GLU A 86 14.10 10.95 8.34
N ILE A 87 13.52 9.86 8.87
CA ILE A 87 13.69 9.47 10.28
C ILE A 87 15.16 9.19 10.59
N SER A 88 15.82 8.38 9.77
CA SER A 88 17.24 8.05 9.95
C SER A 88 18.12 9.30 9.99
N GLU A 89 17.87 10.25 9.10
CA GLU A 89 18.61 11.51 9.05
C GLU A 89 18.36 12.37 10.29
N GLN A 90 17.13 12.44 10.82
CA GLN A 90 16.83 13.20 12.04
C GLN A 90 17.49 12.58 13.28
N ILE A 91 17.52 11.26 13.38
CA ILE A 91 18.24 10.55 14.46
C ILE A 91 19.74 10.86 14.37
N ARG A 92 20.30 10.81 13.19
CA ARG A 92 21.73 11.11 12.97
C ARG A 92 22.06 12.54 13.37
N ARG A 93 21.22 13.52 13.01
CA ARG A 93 21.44 14.94 13.32
C ARG A 93 21.21 15.24 14.81
N GLY A 94 20.17 14.68 15.40
CA GLY A 94 19.78 15.00 16.78
C GLY A 94 20.60 14.27 17.85
N LEU A 95 20.98 13.01 17.58
CA LEU A 95 21.62 12.14 18.57
C LEU A 95 22.99 11.63 18.13
N GLY A 96 23.44 11.88 16.90
CA GLY A 96 24.67 11.30 16.38
C GLY A 96 24.61 9.77 16.19
N LEU A 97 23.41 9.18 16.26
CA LEU A 97 23.22 7.74 16.15
C LEU A 97 22.91 7.35 14.70
N SER A 98 23.36 6.15 14.30
CA SER A 98 23.01 5.55 13.02
C SER A 98 22.06 4.37 13.27
N MET A 99 20.87 4.43 12.68
CA MET A 99 19.88 3.34 12.74
C MET A 99 19.57 2.84 11.35
N THR A 100 19.41 1.53 11.22
CA THR A 100 18.98 0.90 9.96
C THR A 100 17.48 1.07 9.75
N ALA A 101 17.01 1.01 8.49
CA ALA A 101 15.59 1.03 8.17
C ALA A 101 14.82 -0.05 8.93
N ALA A 102 15.38 -1.27 9.03
CA ALA A 102 14.75 -2.37 9.76
C ALA A 102 14.56 -2.08 11.26
N GLN A 103 15.53 -1.41 11.92
CA GLN A 103 15.39 -1.00 13.32
C GLN A 103 14.31 0.06 13.48
N ILE A 104 14.22 1.02 12.59
CA ILE A 104 13.19 2.06 12.60
C ILE A 104 11.81 1.44 12.38
N GLU A 105 11.68 0.56 11.38
CA GLU A 105 10.42 -0.17 11.12
C GLU A 105 9.96 -1.01 12.30
N SER A 106 10.88 -1.68 13.00
CA SER A 106 10.58 -2.45 14.21
C SER A 106 9.92 -1.57 15.27
N VAL A 107 10.48 -0.37 15.51
CA VAL A 107 9.90 0.61 16.43
C VAL A 107 8.51 1.08 15.97
N LEU A 108 8.36 1.39 14.67
CA LEU A 108 7.08 1.83 14.10
C LEU A 108 5.98 0.75 14.19
N ARG A 109 6.36 -0.52 14.24
CA ARG A 109 5.45 -1.66 14.45
C ARG A 109 5.17 -1.97 15.92
N GLY A 110 5.78 -1.23 16.85
CA GLY A 110 5.59 -1.39 18.29
C GLY A 110 6.63 -2.27 19.00
N ASP A 111 7.63 -2.81 18.28
CA ASP A 111 8.75 -3.53 18.89
C ASP A 111 9.92 -2.57 19.14
N ALA A 112 9.87 -1.92 20.29
CA ALA A 112 10.81 -0.87 20.68
C ALA A 112 11.74 -1.28 21.83
N SER A 113 11.79 -2.57 22.20
CA SER A 113 12.41 -3.06 23.45
C SER A 113 13.90 -2.73 23.61
N HIS A 114 14.64 -2.55 22.53
CA HIS A 114 16.09 -2.35 22.54
C HIS A 114 16.54 -0.98 21.98
N VAL A 115 15.64 -0.03 21.82
CA VAL A 115 15.94 1.28 21.22
C VAL A 115 15.97 2.37 22.30
N ASN A 116 16.95 3.28 22.21
CA ASN A 116 17.07 4.46 23.07
C ASN A 116 15.80 5.30 23.06
N GLU A 117 15.35 5.78 24.23
CA GLU A 117 14.10 6.52 24.38
C GLU A 117 14.05 7.84 23.59
N ASP A 118 15.20 8.55 23.46
CA ASP A 118 15.24 9.76 22.66
C ASP A 118 15.15 9.48 21.17
N ALA A 119 15.73 8.34 20.71
CA ALA A 119 15.55 7.89 19.34
C ALA A 119 14.08 7.50 19.07
N LYS A 120 13.40 6.83 20.00
CA LYS A 120 11.98 6.52 19.88
C LYS A 120 11.12 7.77 19.72
N LYS A 121 11.39 8.81 20.54
CA LYS A 121 10.68 10.09 20.43
C LYS A 121 10.82 10.69 19.03
N ILE A 122 12.05 10.71 18.49
CA ILE A 122 12.28 11.22 17.14
C ILE A 122 11.52 10.39 16.12
N ILE A 123 11.59 9.05 16.21
CA ILE A 123 10.88 8.14 15.28
C ILE A 123 9.38 8.45 15.26
N TYR A 124 8.74 8.52 16.44
CA TYR A 124 7.30 8.76 16.52
C TYR A 124 6.91 10.17 16.06
N GLN A 125 7.68 11.19 16.39
CA GLN A 125 7.43 12.56 15.92
C GLN A 125 7.54 12.71 14.42
N GLU A 126 8.57 12.11 13.81
CA GLU A 126 8.75 12.14 12.37
C GLU A 126 7.70 11.30 11.63
N ALA A 127 7.32 10.14 12.18
CA ALA A 127 6.25 9.31 11.65
C ALA A 127 4.90 10.05 11.65
N GLU A 128 4.57 10.76 12.72
CA GLU A 128 3.37 11.60 12.80
C GLU A 128 3.43 12.75 11.78
N ARG A 129 4.57 13.43 11.68
CA ARG A 129 4.79 14.50 10.70
C ARG A 129 4.62 14.00 9.27
N TYR A 130 5.22 12.85 8.98
CA TYR A 130 5.10 12.22 7.67
C TYR A 130 3.66 11.82 7.35
N THR A 131 2.94 11.22 8.31
CA THR A 131 1.53 10.85 8.18
C THR A 131 0.67 12.06 7.82
N LYS A 132 0.82 13.18 8.53
CA LYS A 132 0.11 14.43 8.24
C LYS A 132 0.41 14.96 6.84
N ARG A 133 1.69 14.93 6.44
CA ARG A 133 2.10 15.33 5.09
C ARG A 133 1.50 14.44 4.02
N LEU A 134 1.47 13.13 4.24
CA LEU A 134 0.85 12.17 3.34
C LEU A 134 -0.65 12.45 3.17
N LEU A 135 -1.38 12.61 4.26
CA LEU A 135 -2.82 12.91 4.23
C LEU A 135 -3.11 14.25 3.52
N SER A 136 -2.27 15.27 3.75
CA SER A 136 -2.37 16.56 3.03
C SER A 136 -2.14 16.38 1.53
N ALA A 137 -1.13 15.64 1.13
CA ALA A 137 -0.84 15.40 -0.28
C ALA A 137 -1.95 14.58 -0.99
N ILE A 138 -2.59 13.64 -0.27
CA ILE A 138 -3.77 12.94 -0.78
C ILE A 138 -4.91 13.92 -1.01
N ALA A 139 -5.20 14.81 -0.07
CA ALA A 139 -6.25 15.82 -0.21
C ALA A 139 -5.96 16.80 -1.36
N GLU A 140 -4.70 17.26 -1.50
CA GLU A 140 -4.25 18.12 -2.59
C GLU A 140 -4.38 17.45 -3.97
N SER A 141 -4.34 16.13 -4.04
CA SER A 141 -4.60 15.38 -5.27
C SER A 141 -6.08 15.38 -5.70
N GLY A 142 -6.98 15.97 -4.91
CA GLY A 142 -8.41 15.99 -5.11
C GLY A 142 -9.17 14.83 -4.46
N LEU A 143 -8.51 14.05 -3.61
CA LEU A 143 -9.08 12.91 -2.90
C LEU A 143 -9.13 13.19 -1.39
N ASP A 144 -10.22 13.80 -0.91
CA ASP A 144 -10.33 14.15 0.52
C ASP A 144 -10.83 12.95 1.35
N VAL A 145 -9.90 12.33 2.06
CA VAL A 145 -10.15 11.19 2.97
C VAL A 145 -10.96 11.56 4.21
N ARG A 146 -11.23 12.86 4.43
CA ARG A 146 -12.13 13.34 5.47
C ARG A 146 -13.58 13.39 5.01
N ALA A 147 -13.79 13.46 3.70
CA ALA A 147 -15.12 13.55 3.09
C ALA A 147 -15.65 12.21 2.58
N MET A 148 -14.76 11.25 2.32
CA MET A 148 -15.11 9.95 1.74
C MET A 148 -14.45 8.81 2.51
N PRO A 149 -15.09 7.62 2.58
CA PRO A 149 -14.46 6.40 3.08
C PRO A 149 -13.16 6.10 2.32
N ALA A 150 -12.15 5.63 3.05
CA ALA A 150 -10.86 5.35 2.48
C ALA A 150 -10.30 3.99 2.93
N VAL A 151 -9.74 3.25 1.97
CA VAL A 151 -8.97 2.03 2.19
C VAL A 151 -7.50 2.35 2.04
N PHE A 152 -6.75 2.12 3.09
CA PHE A 152 -5.29 2.21 3.09
C PHE A 152 -4.71 0.81 3.11
N LEU A 153 -3.83 0.51 2.19
CA LEU A 153 -3.21 -0.80 2.05
C LEU A 153 -1.71 -0.67 1.67
N GLY A 154 -1.03 -1.79 1.55
CA GLY A 154 0.41 -1.83 1.31
C GLY A 154 1.24 -1.80 2.61
N GLY A 155 2.56 -1.97 2.47
CA GLY A 155 3.47 -2.08 3.62
C GLY A 155 3.50 -0.85 4.53
N GLY A 156 3.15 0.33 4.00
CA GLY A 156 3.09 1.59 4.74
C GLY A 156 1.77 1.86 5.46
N ALA A 157 0.72 1.05 5.23
CA ALA A 157 -0.58 1.27 5.87
C ALA A 157 -0.52 1.17 7.40
N THR A 158 0.39 0.35 7.94
CA THR A 158 0.65 0.22 9.38
C THR A 158 1.02 1.56 10.03
N LEU A 159 1.69 2.45 9.29
CA LEU A 159 2.04 3.79 9.76
C LEU A 159 0.79 4.60 10.12
N LEU A 160 -0.21 4.58 9.25
CA LEU A 160 -1.49 5.26 9.51
C LEU A 160 -2.21 4.68 10.73
N LYS A 161 -2.15 3.37 10.91
CA LYS A 161 -2.78 2.69 12.05
C LYS A 161 -2.27 3.19 13.41
N HIS A 162 -0.98 3.49 13.49
CA HIS A 162 -0.32 3.86 14.75
C HIS A 162 -0.09 5.37 14.89
N HIS A 163 -0.04 6.13 13.80
CA HIS A 163 0.40 7.52 13.80
C HIS A 163 -0.63 8.51 13.25
N ALA A 164 -1.74 8.03 12.64
CA ALA A 164 -2.88 8.89 12.36
C ALA A 164 -3.64 9.15 13.66
N SER A 165 -3.89 10.40 13.97
CA SER A 165 -4.64 10.81 15.15
C SER A 165 -6.13 10.98 14.84
N ALA A 166 -6.97 10.98 15.86
CA ALA A 166 -8.38 11.32 15.71
C ALA A 166 -8.57 12.76 15.17
N ALA A 167 -7.57 13.64 15.39
CA ALA A 167 -7.58 15.01 14.89
C ALA A 167 -7.43 15.11 13.36
N ASP A 168 -6.93 14.04 12.70
CA ASP A 168 -6.82 14.01 11.23
C ASP A 168 -8.18 13.86 10.54
N GLY A 169 -9.24 13.55 11.30
CA GLY A 169 -10.64 13.59 10.86
C GLY A 169 -10.97 12.62 9.73
N LEU A 170 -10.30 11.46 9.67
CA LEU A 170 -10.52 10.47 8.61
C LEU A 170 -11.96 9.95 8.61
N CYS A 171 -12.62 10.00 7.46
CA CYS A 171 -13.95 9.46 7.28
C CYS A 171 -13.88 7.95 7.04
N ARG A 172 -14.28 7.14 8.04
CA ARG A 172 -14.34 5.67 7.97
C ARG A 172 -13.09 5.03 7.33
N PRO A 173 -11.90 5.24 7.92
CA PRO A 173 -10.67 4.66 7.40
C PRO A 173 -10.67 3.13 7.63
N ILE A 174 -10.29 2.37 6.61
CA ILE A 174 -9.97 0.95 6.75
C ILE A 174 -8.51 0.76 6.40
N ILE A 175 -7.79 0.21 7.34
CA ILE A 175 -6.35 0.00 7.22
C ILE A 175 -6.10 -1.49 7.11
N LEU A 176 -5.52 -1.89 5.98
CA LEU A 176 -5.20 -3.26 5.64
C LEU A 176 -3.69 -3.44 5.66
N ASP A 177 -3.20 -4.17 6.63
CA ASP A 177 -1.77 -4.37 6.90
C ASP A 177 -1.20 -5.67 6.29
N ASP A 178 -2.00 -6.43 5.52
CA ASP A 178 -1.53 -7.59 4.78
C ASP A 178 -0.87 -7.17 3.47
N VAL A 179 0.45 -7.30 3.40
CA VAL A 179 1.27 -6.95 2.22
C VAL A 179 0.95 -7.81 0.98
N CYS A 180 0.31 -8.96 1.16
CA CYS A 180 -0.05 -9.87 0.08
C CYS A 180 -1.45 -9.60 -0.52
N LEU A 181 -2.18 -8.58 -0.06
CA LEU A 181 -3.57 -8.35 -0.49
C LEU A 181 -3.72 -8.12 -1.99
N ASN A 182 -2.79 -7.45 -2.64
CA ASN A 182 -2.83 -7.30 -4.10
C ASN A 182 -2.76 -8.66 -4.79
N ALA A 183 -1.86 -9.55 -4.37
CA ALA A 183 -1.72 -10.89 -4.93
C ALA A 183 -3.00 -11.73 -4.71
N LYS A 184 -3.51 -11.75 -3.49
CA LYS A 184 -4.78 -12.42 -3.12
C LYS A 184 -5.99 -11.86 -3.89
N GLY A 185 -5.99 -10.56 -4.12
CA GLY A 185 -7.03 -9.89 -4.93
C GLY A 185 -6.98 -10.30 -6.40
N TYR A 186 -5.79 -10.38 -7.01
CA TYR A 186 -5.62 -10.84 -8.38
C TYR A 186 -6.03 -12.31 -8.55
N GLU A 187 -5.69 -13.17 -7.60
CA GLU A 187 -6.14 -14.57 -7.60
C GLU A 187 -7.67 -14.66 -7.66
N ARG A 188 -8.37 -13.97 -6.74
CA ARG A 188 -9.84 -13.92 -6.72
C ARG A 188 -10.47 -13.36 -8.00
N LEU A 189 -9.85 -12.34 -8.60
CA LEU A 189 -10.32 -11.80 -9.88
C LEU A 189 -10.19 -12.82 -11.00
N THR A 190 -9.09 -13.56 -11.05
CA THR A 190 -8.85 -14.59 -12.06
C THR A 190 -9.84 -15.74 -11.92
N GLU A 191 -10.09 -16.22 -10.71
CA GLU A 191 -11.07 -17.27 -10.43
C GLU A 191 -12.47 -16.88 -10.91
N ARG A 192 -12.92 -15.65 -10.60
CA ARG A 192 -14.23 -15.14 -11.04
C ARG A 192 -14.34 -15.02 -12.57
N MET A 193 -13.26 -14.69 -13.25
CA MET A 193 -13.24 -14.62 -14.71
C MET A 193 -13.30 -16.01 -15.35
N SER A 194 -12.64 -17.00 -14.76
CA SER A 194 -12.68 -18.40 -15.23
C SER A 194 -14.09 -18.98 -15.10
N GLN A 195 -14.76 -18.76 -13.96
CA GLN A 195 -16.14 -19.23 -13.74
C GLN A 195 -17.17 -18.63 -14.71
N LYS A 196 -16.96 -17.38 -15.19
CA LYS A 196 -17.85 -16.74 -16.18
C LYS A 196 -17.66 -17.23 -17.59
N HIS A 197 -16.57 -17.92 -17.90
CA HIS A 197 -16.32 -18.50 -19.21
C HIS A 197 -16.82 -19.95 -19.34
N GLU A 198 -17.17 -20.58 -18.22
CA GLU A 198 -17.72 -21.94 -18.17
C GLU A 198 -19.27 -21.98 -18.18
N GLN A 199 -19.93 -20.82 -18.13
CA GLN A 199 -21.39 -20.65 -18.27
C GLN A 199 -21.72 -20.06 -19.66
#